data_989728396bbb5feec327f2da13958f1c
#
_entry.id   989728396bbb5feec327f2da13958f1c
#
_cell.length_a   1.000
_cell.length_b   1.000
_cell.length_c   1.000
_cell.angle_alpha   90.00
_cell.angle_beta   90.00
_cell.angle_gamma   90.00
#
_symmetry.space_group_name_H-M   'P 1'
#
loop_
_entity.id
_entity.type
_entity.pdbx_description
1 polymer ?
#
loop_
_entity_poly.entity_id
_entity_poly.type
_entity_poly.pdbx_seq_one_letter_code
_entity_poly.pdbx_strand_id
1 'polypeptide(L)'
;DAQLRTDFNITTGLQNDRIDGIKYKSRMKEFYAKDGVKTARHHLVTNLEEGLAFIAQVGYPVVVKPDNGVGAAATYKLKNEEDVKAFYADIPPVQYIMEEFINGTIVSYDGICDSNRDIIFETSHYFPDPVMDVVNDQLDLWYYSRKEIPADLKDAGRRTIKAFASNS
;
A
#
# COMPACT_ATOMS: atom_id res chain seq x y z
N ASP A 1 10.21 -16.07 -7.65
CA ASP A 1 9.21 -17.13 -7.37
C ASP A 1 8.12 -17.23 -8.42
N ALA A 2 7.44 -16.13 -8.82
CA ALA A 2 6.37 -16.17 -9.81
C ALA A 2 6.86 -16.68 -11.19
N GLN A 3 8.05 -16.25 -11.64
CA GLN A 3 8.66 -16.75 -12.87
C GLN A 3 8.94 -18.25 -12.79
N LEU A 4 9.48 -18.74 -11.68
CA LEU A 4 9.70 -20.18 -11.48
C LEU A 4 8.40 -21.00 -11.56
N ARG A 5 7.28 -20.45 -11.06
CA ARG A 5 5.98 -21.13 -11.22
C ARG A 5 5.61 -21.29 -12.68
N THR A 6 5.83 -20.26 -13.48
CA THR A 6 5.60 -20.33 -14.93
C THR A 6 6.52 -21.34 -15.60
N ASP A 7 7.81 -21.29 -15.31
CA ASP A 7 8.83 -22.14 -15.92
C ASP A 7 8.65 -23.63 -15.62
N PHE A 8 8.17 -23.94 -14.42
CA PHE A 8 7.94 -25.29 -13.94
C PHE A 8 6.46 -25.73 -13.95
N ASN A 9 5.59 -24.94 -14.59
CA ASN A 9 4.14 -25.20 -14.68
C ASN A 9 3.48 -25.45 -13.30
N ILE A 10 3.87 -24.68 -12.28
CA ILE A 10 3.28 -24.73 -10.95
C ILE A 10 2.06 -23.81 -10.96
N THR A 11 0.86 -24.38 -10.89
CA THR A 11 -0.41 -23.65 -11.06
C THR A 11 -0.91 -22.99 -9.76
N THR A 12 -0.33 -23.32 -8.60
CA THR A 12 -0.69 -22.75 -7.31
C THR A 12 0.11 -21.48 -6.99
N GLY A 13 -0.46 -20.61 -6.16
CA GLY A 13 0.17 -19.37 -5.73
C GLY A 13 0.12 -18.27 -6.79
N LEU A 14 0.76 -17.13 -6.47
CA LEU A 14 0.75 -15.93 -7.33
C LEU A 14 1.55 -16.19 -8.62
N GLN A 15 0.91 -15.98 -9.76
CA GLN A 15 1.49 -16.15 -11.09
C GLN A 15 2.20 -14.89 -11.58
N ASN A 16 3.07 -15.04 -12.59
CA ASN A 16 3.92 -13.96 -13.08
C ASN A 16 3.13 -12.80 -13.73
N ASP A 17 2.00 -13.08 -14.33
CA ASP A 17 1.08 -12.09 -14.94
C ASP A 17 0.39 -11.18 -13.89
N ARG A 18 0.42 -11.56 -12.62
CA ARG A 18 -0.22 -10.84 -11.51
C ARG A 18 0.75 -10.19 -10.53
N ILE A 19 2.05 -10.49 -10.65
CA ILE A 19 3.06 -10.01 -9.70
C ILE A 19 3.11 -8.47 -9.62
N ASP A 20 2.93 -7.79 -10.73
CA ASP A 20 2.96 -6.33 -10.78
C ASP A 20 1.81 -5.69 -9.99
N GLY A 21 0.67 -6.37 -9.90
CA GLY A 21 -0.48 -5.94 -9.11
C GLY A 21 -0.24 -5.90 -7.60
N ILE A 22 0.76 -6.63 -7.09
CA ILE A 22 1.16 -6.60 -5.68
C ILE A 22 2.52 -5.95 -5.46
N LYS A 23 3.27 -5.68 -6.53
CA LYS A 23 4.61 -5.10 -6.46
C LYS A 23 4.58 -3.57 -6.54
N TYR A 24 3.74 -3.03 -7.42
CA TYR A 24 3.62 -1.60 -7.63
C TYR A 24 2.37 -1.04 -6.90
N LYS A 25 2.57 -0.02 -6.06
CA LYS A 25 1.49 0.59 -5.26
C LYS A 25 0.41 1.21 -6.13
N SER A 26 0.80 1.84 -7.24
CA SER A 26 -0.12 2.37 -8.25
C SER A 26 -1.01 1.27 -8.84
N ARG A 27 -0.44 0.12 -9.18
CA ARG A 27 -1.17 -1.04 -9.69
C ARG A 27 -2.10 -1.67 -8.66
N MET A 28 -1.65 -1.78 -7.39
CA MET A 28 -2.52 -2.24 -6.30
C MET A 28 -3.82 -1.43 -6.23
N LYS A 29 -3.74 -0.11 -6.40
CA LYS A 29 -4.91 0.77 -6.32
C LYS A 29 -5.94 0.50 -7.42
N GLU A 30 -5.50 0.04 -8.59
CA GLU A 30 -6.41 -0.39 -9.66
C GLU A 30 -7.21 -1.64 -9.24
N PHE A 31 -6.58 -2.59 -8.55
CA PHE A 31 -7.26 -3.78 -8.03
C PHE A 31 -8.25 -3.41 -6.92
N TYR A 32 -7.86 -2.56 -5.98
CA TYR A 32 -8.75 -2.07 -4.92
C TYR A 32 -9.99 -1.37 -5.50
N ALA A 33 -9.79 -0.53 -6.52
CA ALA A 33 -10.87 0.21 -7.14
C ALA A 33 -11.91 -0.71 -7.81
N LYS A 34 -11.50 -1.84 -8.41
CA LYS A 34 -12.41 -2.81 -9.05
C LYS A 34 -13.45 -3.38 -8.10
N ASP A 35 -13.08 -3.59 -6.83
CA ASP A 35 -13.98 -4.13 -5.81
C ASP A 35 -14.41 -3.07 -4.78
N GLY A 36 -14.27 -1.79 -5.12
CA GLY A 36 -14.77 -0.67 -4.35
C GLY A 36 -14.06 -0.48 -2.99
N VAL A 37 -12.84 -0.99 -2.84
CA VAL A 37 -12.02 -0.75 -1.65
C VAL A 37 -11.40 0.64 -1.78
N LYS A 38 -11.70 1.52 -0.83
CA LYS A 38 -11.18 2.89 -0.81
C LYS A 38 -9.68 2.88 -0.52
N THR A 39 -8.95 3.70 -1.26
CA THR A 39 -7.51 3.94 -1.03
C THR A 39 -7.23 5.44 -1.01
N ALA A 40 -6.09 5.86 -0.47
CA ALA A 40 -5.62 7.22 -0.59
C ALA A 40 -5.59 7.66 -2.07
N ARG A 41 -6.06 8.88 -2.35
CA ARG A 41 -5.89 9.50 -3.68
C ARG A 41 -4.40 9.59 -3.99
N HIS A 42 -4.03 9.42 -5.23
CA HIS A 42 -2.63 9.34 -5.60
C HIS A 42 -2.35 9.93 -6.97
N HIS A 43 -1.07 10.22 -7.19
CA HIS A 43 -0.49 10.68 -8.44
C HIS A 43 0.88 10.02 -8.62
N LEU A 44 1.17 9.46 -9.80
CA LEU A 44 2.53 9.04 -10.12
C LEU A 44 3.38 10.28 -10.33
N VAL A 45 4.50 10.36 -9.63
CA VAL A 45 5.38 11.52 -9.69
C VAL A 45 5.98 11.66 -11.08
N THR A 46 5.75 12.80 -11.70
CA THR A 46 6.23 13.20 -13.03
C THR A 46 7.07 14.47 -12.91
N ASN A 47 6.44 15.62 -12.91
CA ASN A 47 7.05 16.94 -12.79
C ASN A 47 6.43 17.76 -11.65
N LEU A 48 7.09 18.85 -11.28
CA LEU A 48 6.66 19.71 -10.17
C LEU A 48 5.27 20.30 -10.39
N GLU A 49 4.93 20.71 -11.62
CA GLU A 49 3.65 21.35 -11.93
C GLU A 49 2.48 20.39 -11.68
N GLU A 50 2.56 19.16 -12.18
CA GLU A 50 1.55 18.13 -11.96
C GLU A 50 1.46 17.72 -10.49
N GLY A 51 2.60 17.64 -9.79
CA GLY A 51 2.63 17.39 -8.35
C GLY A 51 1.92 18.47 -7.56
N LEU A 52 2.15 19.74 -7.86
CA LEU A 52 1.45 20.86 -7.21
C LEU A 52 -0.04 20.89 -7.56
N ALA A 53 -0.41 20.55 -8.81
CA ALA A 53 -1.81 20.42 -9.22
C ALA A 53 -2.55 19.31 -8.46
N PHE A 54 -1.89 18.18 -8.20
CA PHE A 54 -2.43 17.13 -7.34
C PHE A 54 -2.59 17.60 -5.88
N ILE A 55 -1.58 18.29 -5.34
CA ILE A 55 -1.63 18.83 -3.97
C ILE A 55 -2.75 19.85 -3.82
N ALA A 56 -3.02 20.67 -4.83
CA ALA A 56 -4.15 21.60 -4.82
C ALA A 56 -5.51 20.90 -4.64
N GLN A 57 -5.62 19.63 -5.04
CA GLN A 57 -6.85 18.83 -4.89
C GLN A 57 -6.95 18.12 -3.54
N VAL A 58 -5.82 17.70 -2.95
CA VAL A 58 -5.81 16.86 -1.75
C VAL A 58 -5.39 17.59 -0.48
N GLY A 59 -4.67 18.72 -0.62
CA GLY A 59 -4.11 19.51 0.49
C GLY A 59 -2.79 18.94 1.01
N TYR A 60 -2.16 19.70 1.91
CA TYR A 60 -1.00 19.26 2.66
C TYR A 60 -1.41 18.58 3.97
N PRO A 61 -0.56 17.70 4.52
CA PRO A 61 0.64 17.15 3.90
C PRO A 61 0.33 16.09 2.86
N VAL A 62 1.30 15.77 2.00
CA VAL A 62 1.29 14.59 1.14
C VAL A 62 2.44 13.66 1.48
N VAL A 63 2.31 12.39 1.11
CA VAL A 63 3.38 11.39 1.28
C VAL A 63 3.89 10.97 -0.08
N VAL A 64 5.21 10.98 -0.26
CA VAL A 64 5.87 10.45 -1.46
C VAL A 64 6.73 9.24 -1.07
N LYS A 65 6.64 8.19 -1.86
CA LYS A 65 7.35 6.92 -1.63
C LYS A 65 7.63 6.21 -2.95
N PRO A 66 8.65 5.35 -3.03
CA PRO A 66 8.88 4.55 -4.23
C PRO A 66 7.63 3.72 -4.55
N ASP A 67 7.20 3.74 -5.82
CA ASP A 67 6.05 2.95 -6.28
C ASP A 67 6.32 1.45 -6.11
N ASN A 68 7.57 1.05 -6.34
CA ASN A 68 8.08 -0.30 -6.12
C ASN A 68 9.10 -0.30 -4.97
N GLY A 69 8.64 -0.45 -3.74
CA GLY A 69 9.49 -0.47 -2.54
C GLY A 69 8.77 -1.08 -1.35
N VAL A 70 9.53 -1.49 -0.35
CA VAL A 70 9.06 -2.11 0.89
C VAL A 70 9.67 -1.44 2.12
N GLY A 71 9.05 -1.60 3.29
CA GLY A 71 9.62 -1.22 4.58
C GLY A 71 9.75 0.28 4.82
N ALA A 72 8.88 1.10 4.24
CA ALA A 72 8.87 2.57 4.39
C ALA A 72 10.19 3.28 4.02
N ALA A 73 11.16 2.58 3.42
CA ALA A 73 12.41 3.17 2.97
C ALA A 73 12.16 4.26 1.91
N ALA A 74 12.89 5.37 2.01
CA ALA A 74 12.78 6.52 1.12
C ALA A 74 11.33 7.07 1.01
N THR A 75 10.60 7.05 2.13
CA THR A 75 9.26 7.62 2.27
C THR A 75 9.36 8.98 2.93
N TYR A 76 8.79 10.01 2.31
CA TYR A 76 8.86 11.39 2.81
C TYR A 76 7.46 11.97 2.98
N LYS A 77 7.26 12.71 4.06
CA LYS A 77 6.06 13.51 4.33
C LYS A 77 6.36 14.96 3.97
N LEU A 78 5.77 15.46 2.88
CA LEU A 78 5.95 16.83 2.40
C LEU A 78 4.83 17.69 2.99
N LYS A 79 5.22 18.69 3.78
CA LYS A 79 4.30 19.48 4.62
C LYS A 79 3.92 20.82 3.99
N ASN A 80 4.71 21.31 3.05
CA ASN A 80 4.58 22.61 2.41
C ASN A 80 5.21 22.60 1.01
N GLU A 81 5.12 23.73 0.31
CA GLU A 81 5.63 23.86 -1.05
C GLU A 81 7.17 23.80 -1.14
N GLU A 82 7.87 24.28 -0.09
CA GLU A 82 9.33 24.20 -0.01
C GLU A 82 9.80 22.74 0.03
N ASP A 83 9.15 21.90 0.84
CA ASP A 83 9.44 20.46 0.89
C ASP A 83 9.23 19.81 -0.47
N VAL A 84 8.15 20.20 -1.17
CA VAL A 84 7.84 19.67 -2.51
C VAL A 84 8.91 20.06 -3.52
N LYS A 85 9.29 21.33 -3.54
CA LYS A 85 10.36 21.82 -4.43
C LYS A 85 11.69 21.13 -4.16
N ALA A 86 12.04 20.95 -2.87
CA ALA A 86 13.26 20.24 -2.48
C ALA A 86 13.23 18.77 -2.94
N PHE A 87 12.11 18.08 -2.78
CA PHE A 87 11.94 16.71 -3.28
C PHE A 87 12.12 16.63 -4.79
N TYR A 88 11.48 17.53 -5.56
CA TYR A 88 11.59 17.53 -7.02
C TYR A 88 12.98 17.95 -7.54
N ALA A 89 13.76 18.70 -6.76
CA ALA A 89 15.13 19.07 -7.12
C ALA A 89 16.11 17.89 -7.04
N ASP A 90 15.84 16.88 -6.23
CA ASP A 90 16.72 15.72 -5.99
C ASP A 90 15.92 14.41 -5.96
N ILE A 91 15.08 14.18 -6.96
CA ILE A 91 14.30 12.94 -7.06
C ILE A 91 15.24 11.76 -7.32
N PRO A 92 15.24 10.71 -6.48
CA PRO A 92 15.99 9.49 -6.77
C PRO A 92 15.55 8.86 -8.10
N PRO A 93 16.44 8.14 -8.83
CA PRO A 93 16.17 7.62 -10.17
C PRO A 93 15.26 6.38 -10.17
N VAL A 94 14.14 6.45 -9.43
CA VAL A 94 13.10 5.42 -9.36
C VAL A 94 11.73 6.09 -9.44
N GLN A 95 10.72 5.35 -9.91
CA GLN A 95 9.37 5.89 -9.95
C GLN A 95 8.82 6.06 -8.53
N TYR A 96 8.33 7.26 -8.22
CA TYR A 96 7.63 7.60 -6.99
C TYR A 96 6.12 7.71 -7.21
N ILE A 97 5.37 7.42 -6.16
CA ILE A 97 3.95 7.71 -6.03
C ILE A 97 3.77 8.76 -4.93
N MET A 98 2.96 9.79 -5.21
CA MET A 98 2.52 10.80 -4.25
C MET A 98 1.10 10.47 -3.82
N GLU A 99 0.83 10.48 -2.53
CA GLU A 99 -0.47 10.17 -1.95
C GLU A 99 -0.94 11.27 -1.00
N GLU A 100 -2.26 11.47 -0.91
CA GLU A 100 -2.83 12.24 0.18
C GLU A 100 -2.48 11.59 1.53
N PHE A 101 -2.23 12.41 2.53
CA PHE A 101 -1.96 11.92 3.88
C PHE A 101 -3.28 11.54 4.57
N ILE A 102 -3.39 10.29 4.95
CA ILE A 102 -4.53 9.80 5.72
C ILE A 102 -4.18 9.84 7.21
N ASN A 103 -4.93 10.61 7.98
CA ASN A 103 -4.83 10.60 9.43
C ASN A 103 -5.80 9.54 9.99
N GLY A 104 -5.27 8.57 10.71
CA GLY A 104 -6.08 7.47 11.24
C GLY A 104 -5.25 6.45 12.01
N THR A 105 -5.93 5.44 12.50
CA THR A 105 -5.33 4.32 13.21
C THR A 105 -4.88 3.25 12.22
N ILE A 106 -3.68 2.71 12.42
CA ILE A 106 -3.17 1.63 11.57
C ILE A 106 -3.63 0.29 12.11
N VAL A 107 -4.27 -0.45 11.25
CA VAL A 107 -4.70 -1.83 11.51
C VAL A 107 -4.37 -2.70 10.30
N SER A 108 -4.07 -3.98 10.52
CA SER A 108 -3.97 -4.96 9.45
C SER A 108 -5.23 -5.84 9.41
N TYR A 109 -5.46 -6.43 8.25
CA TYR A 109 -6.34 -7.57 8.07
C TYR A 109 -5.50 -8.69 7.47
N ASP A 110 -5.45 -9.81 8.14
CA ASP A 110 -4.66 -10.97 7.76
C ASP A 110 -5.56 -12.20 7.72
N GLY A 111 -5.31 -13.10 6.78
CA GLY A 111 -6.15 -14.28 6.63
C GLY A 111 -5.50 -15.38 5.82
N ILE A 112 -6.10 -16.54 5.91
CA ILE A 112 -5.77 -17.73 5.12
C ILE A 112 -7.01 -18.11 4.31
N CYS A 113 -6.83 -18.35 3.02
CA CYS A 113 -7.88 -18.77 2.11
C CYS A 113 -7.57 -20.16 1.53
N ASP A 114 -8.60 -20.89 1.20
CA ASP A 114 -8.47 -22.12 0.39
C ASP A 114 -8.26 -21.81 -1.11
N SER A 115 -8.17 -22.85 -1.93
CA SER A 115 -8.01 -22.74 -3.38
C SER A 115 -9.19 -22.05 -4.08
N ASN A 116 -10.36 -22.00 -3.46
CA ASN A 116 -11.55 -21.33 -3.97
C ASN A 116 -11.62 -19.86 -3.52
N ARG A 117 -10.65 -19.40 -2.68
CA ARG A 117 -10.60 -18.11 -2.01
C ARG A 117 -11.64 -17.95 -0.89
N ASP A 118 -12.15 -19.05 -0.39
CA ASP A 118 -12.97 -19.04 0.81
C ASP A 118 -12.06 -18.85 2.02
N ILE A 119 -12.45 -17.91 2.89
CA ILE A 119 -11.64 -17.54 4.05
C ILE A 119 -11.80 -18.62 5.12
N ILE A 120 -10.72 -19.32 5.44
CA ILE A 120 -10.65 -20.33 6.49
C ILE A 120 -10.35 -19.71 7.84
N PHE A 121 -9.47 -18.70 7.87
CA PHE A 121 -9.08 -17.99 9.07
C PHE A 121 -8.86 -16.51 8.75
N GLU A 122 -9.24 -15.64 9.68
CA GLU A 122 -9.01 -14.20 9.58
C GLU A 122 -8.67 -13.61 10.94
N THR A 123 -7.79 -12.62 10.95
CA THR A 123 -7.37 -11.88 12.14
C THR A 123 -7.06 -10.43 11.80
N SER A 124 -6.81 -9.63 12.81
CA SER A 124 -6.44 -8.23 12.68
C SER A 124 -5.45 -7.84 13.75
N HIS A 125 -4.49 -7.00 13.39
CA HIS A 125 -3.53 -6.42 14.31
C HIS A 125 -3.70 -4.92 14.40
N TYR A 126 -3.47 -4.36 15.56
CA TYR A 126 -3.44 -2.93 15.84
C TYR A 126 -2.00 -2.48 16.01
N PHE A 127 -1.62 -1.43 15.29
CA PHE A 127 -0.32 -0.78 15.36
C PHE A 127 -0.50 0.60 16.00
N PRO A 128 -0.01 0.83 17.23
CA PRO A 128 -0.15 2.12 17.89
C PRO A 128 0.60 3.23 17.17
N ASP A 129 1.80 2.91 16.69
CA ASP A 129 2.69 3.85 16.04
C ASP A 129 2.71 3.65 14.52
N PRO A 130 2.69 4.73 13.73
CA PRO A 130 2.86 4.64 12.28
C PRO A 130 4.21 4.03 11.90
N VAL A 131 4.21 3.05 11.00
CA VAL A 131 5.45 2.37 10.57
C VAL A 131 6.49 3.35 10.03
N MET A 132 6.06 4.43 9.38
CA MET A 132 6.96 5.48 8.90
C MET A 132 7.67 6.20 10.07
N ASP A 133 6.96 6.49 11.15
CA ASP A 133 7.53 7.16 12.34
C ASP A 133 8.46 6.17 13.07
N VAL A 134 8.06 4.90 13.20
CA VAL A 134 8.91 3.84 13.75
C VAL A 134 10.24 3.74 13.01
N VAL A 135 10.24 3.77 11.67
CA VAL A 135 11.46 3.68 10.86
C VAL A 135 12.29 4.96 10.94
N ASN A 136 11.65 6.14 10.83
CA ASN A 136 12.36 7.43 10.81
C ASN A 136 12.95 7.79 12.17
N ASP A 137 12.23 7.48 13.25
CA ASP A 137 12.61 7.83 14.62
C ASP A 137 13.31 6.68 15.36
N GLN A 138 13.55 5.55 14.67
CA GLN A 138 14.20 4.33 15.22
C GLN A 138 13.51 3.81 16.48
N LEU A 139 12.16 3.82 16.48
CA LEU A 139 11.35 3.34 17.58
C LEU A 139 11.21 1.82 17.55
N ASP A 140 10.84 1.22 18.68
CA ASP A 140 10.46 -0.18 18.75
C ASP A 140 9.12 -0.41 18.04
N LEU A 141 9.06 -1.41 17.16
CA LEU A 141 7.82 -1.82 16.53
C LEU A 141 7.09 -2.84 17.41
N TRP A 142 5.90 -2.50 17.84
CA TRP A 142 5.02 -3.41 18.54
C TRP A 142 3.59 -3.34 18.02
N TYR A 143 2.88 -4.44 18.15
CA TYR A 143 1.48 -4.56 17.78
C TYR A 143 0.81 -5.66 18.59
N TYR A 144 -0.51 -5.69 18.59
CA TYR A 144 -1.27 -6.76 19.21
C TYR A 144 -2.44 -7.21 18.35
N SER A 145 -2.77 -8.51 18.45
CA SER A 145 -3.94 -9.07 17.77
C SER A 145 -5.22 -8.61 18.45
N ARG A 146 -6.21 -8.24 17.66
CA ARG A 146 -7.53 -7.87 18.16
C ARG A 146 -8.38 -9.12 18.31
N LYS A 147 -9.16 -9.18 19.40
CA LYS A 147 -10.15 -10.24 19.62
C LYS A 147 -11.25 -10.22 18.56
N GLU A 148 -11.64 -9.03 18.13
CA GLU A 148 -12.69 -8.83 17.14
C GLU A 148 -12.17 -7.95 16.02
N ILE A 149 -12.47 -8.33 14.77
CA ILE A 149 -12.14 -7.54 13.59
C ILE A 149 -13.27 -6.53 13.37
N PRO A 150 -13.00 -5.22 13.29
CA PRO A 150 -14.02 -4.23 12.94
C PRO A 150 -14.75 -4.59 11.65
N ALA A 151 -16.05 -4.37 11.60
CA ALA A 151 -16.89 -4.82 10.49
C ALA A 151 -16.49 -4.20 9.14
N ASP A 152 -16.11 -2.93 9.14
CA ASP A 152 -15.62 -2.20 7.97
C ASP A 152 -14.28 -2.73 7.46
N LEU A 153 -13.35 -3.02 8.39
CA LEU A 153 -12.06 -3.65 8.05
C LEU A 153 -12.25 -5.05 7.50
N LYS A 154 -13.15 -5.84 8.12
CA LYS A 154 -13.47 -7.19 7.67
C LYS A 154 -14.05 -7.19 6.26
N ASP A 155 -14.99 -6.29 5.97
CA ASP A 155 -15.57 -6.14 4.64
C ASP A 155 -14.51 -5.71 3.61
N ALA A 156 -13.70 -4.70 3.92
CA ALA A 156 -12.63 -4.25 3.05
C ALA A 156 -11.58 -5.34 2.79
N GLY A 157 -11.18 -6.08 3.83
CA GLY A 157 -10.23 -7.19 3.72
C GLY A 157 -10.73 -8.31 2.83
N ARG A 158 -11.99 -8.73 2.99
CA ARG A 158 -12.61 -9.76 2.16
C ARG A 158 -12.74 -9.34 0.70
N ARG A 159 -13.09 -8.08 0.43
CA ARG A 159 -13.10 -7.53 -0.94
C ARG A 159 -11.71 -7.46 -1.53
N THR A 160 -10.69 -7.13 -0.72
CA THR A 160 -9.30 -7.13 -1.16
C THR A 160 -8.85 -8.54 -1.61
N ILE A 161 -9.12 -9.57 -0.81
CA ILE A 161 -8.80 -10.96 -1.18
C ILE A 161 -9.42 -11.31 -2.53
N LYS A 162 -10.68 -10.96 -2.73
CA LYS A 162 -11.39 -11.19 -3.99
C LYS A 162 -10.76 -10.42 -5.16
N ALA A 163 -10.44 -9.13 -4.96
CA ALA A 163 -9.83 -8.27 -5.98
C ALA A 163 -8.49 -8.82 -6.49
N PHE A 164 -7.63 -9.24 -5.56
CA PHE A 164 -6.31 -9.76 -5.89
C PHE A 164 -6.32 -11.24 -6.29
N ALA A 165 -7.44 -11.91 -6.14
CA ALA A 165 -7.56 -13.34 -6.44
C ALA A 165 -6.44 -14.17 -5.76
N SER A 166 -6.07 -13.80 -4.54
CA SER A 166 -5.00 -14.45 -3.80
C SER A 166 -5.43 -15.79 -3.23
N ASN A 167 -4.57 -16.77 -3.38
CA ASN A 167 -4.67 -18.10 -2.78
C ASN A 167 -3.46 -18.31 -1.87
N SER A 168 -3.66 -18.84 -0.71
CA SER A 168 -2.57 -19.25 0.19
C SER A 168 -2.85 -20.62 0.79
#